data_d5439e69d3c31cc5af360523cca73bae
#
_entry.id   d5439e69d3c31cc5af360523cca73bae
#
_cell.length_a   1.000
_cell.length_b   1.000
_cell.length_c   1.000
_cell.angle_alpha   90.00
_cell.angle_beta   90.00
_cell.angle_gamma   90.00
#
_symmetry.space_group_name_H-M   'P 1'
#
loop_
_entity.id
_entity.type
_entity.pdbx_description
1 polymer ?
#
loop_
_entity_poly.entity_id
_entity_poly.type
_entity_poly.pdbx_seq_one_letter_code
_entity_poly.pdbx_strand_id
1 'polypeptide(L)'
;MKDNVIPAFRRGYRMQWEAAQDSHVVLYPEGMAKLNETAVAILELVDGKQDVAAIVATLDARFLDAGGVGDDVKEFLQSAIEQKWIQCREPE
;
A
#
# COMPACT_ATOMS: atom_id res chain seq x y z
N MET A 1 11.88 1.74 7.75
CA MET A 1 11.50 0.56 6.92
C MET A 1 12.59 0.26 5.92
N LYS A 2 12.98 -0.99 5.82
CA LYS A 2 14.00 -1.42 4.84
C LYS A 2 13.40 -1.47 3.44
N ASP A 3 14.20 -1.21 2.44
CA ASP A 3 13.76 -1.22 1.04
C ASP A 3 13.48 -2.63 0.51
N ASN A 4 14.05 -3.65 1.12
CA ASN A 4 13.95 -5.02 0.63
C ASN A 4 12.83 -5.85 1.29
N VAL A 5 12.06 -5.28 2.18
CA VAL A 5 10.92 -6.00 2.75
C VAL A 5 9.77 -6.05 1.74
N ILE A 6 8.99 -7.11 1.82
CA ILE A 6 7.92 -7.38 0.87
C ILE A 6 6.58 -7.24 1.58
N PRO A 7 5.81 -6.17 1.28
CA PRO A 7 4.51 -6.00 1.90
C PRO A 7 3.43 -6.88 1.26
N ALA A 8 2.49 -7.30 2.06
CA ALA A 8 1.33 -8.06 1.61
C ALA A 8 0.14 -7.73 2.51
N PHE A 9 -1.06 -7.80 1.97
CA PHE A 9 -2.26 -7.66 2.80
C PHE A 9 -2.31 -8.81 3.81
N ARG A 10 -2.73 -8.48 5.02
CA ARG A 10 -2.96 -9.50 6.03
C ARG A 10 -4.19 -10.32 5.66
N ARG A 11 -4.23 -11.56 6.15
CA ARG A 11 -5.36 -12.45 5.93
C ARG A 11 -6.65 -11.78 6.40
N GLY A 12 -7.67 -11.78 5.55
CA GLY A 12 -8.95 -11.13 5.85
C GLY A 12 -9.01 -9.65 5.50
N TYR A 13 -7.93 -9.09 4.94
CA TYR A 13 -7.86 -7.69 4.52
C TYR A 13 -7.68 -7.62 3.02
N ARG A 14 -8.40 -6.72 2.36
CA ARG A 14 -8.22 -6.51 0.92
C ARG A 14 -8.67 -5.12 0.52
N MET A 15 -8.17 -4.67 -0.61
CA MET A 15 -8.63 -3.42 -1.23
C MET A 15 -9.64 -3.75 -2.31
N GLN A 16 -10.74 -3.01 -2.38
CA GLN A 16 -11.69 -3.13 -3.47
C GLN A 16 -12.40 -1.81 -3.72
N TRP A 17 -12.96 -1.68 -4.92
CA TRP A 17 -13.83 -0.56 -5.27
C TRP A 17 -15.19 -0.76 -4.61
N GLU A 18 -15.68 0.28 -3.95
CA GLU A 18 -16.98 0.25 -3.28
C GLU A 18 -17.87 1.30 -3.90
N ALA A 19 -18.85 0.85 -4.70
CA ALA A 19 -19.72 1.75 -5.44
C ALA A 19 -20.56 2.65 -4.53
N ALA A 20 -21.01 2.13 -3.39
CA ALA A 20 -21.81 2.91 -2.45
C ALA A 20 -21.03 4.07 -1.85
N GLN A 21 -19.71 3.96 -1.77
CA GLN A 21 -18.82 5.00 -1.25
C GLN A 21 -18.19 5.83 -2.37
N ASP A 22 -18.36 5.40 -3.62
CA ASP A 22 -17.68 6.00 -4.79
C ASP A 22 -16.17 6.12 -4.54
N SER A 23 -15.59 5.09 -3.96
CA SER A 23 -14.19 5.10 -3.54
C SER A 23 -13.65 3.68 -3.44
N HIS A 24 -12.32 3.57 -3.53
CA HIS A 24 -11.67 2.35 -3.08
C HIS A 24 -11.62 2.33 -1.56
N VAL A 25 -11.71 1.13 -1.00
CA VAL A 25 -11.65 0.91 0.45
C VAL A 25 -10.78 -0.28 0.76
N VAL A 26 -10.24 -0.31 1.98
CA VAL A 26 -9.70 -1.54 2.56
C VAL A 26 -10.84 -2.18 3.34
N LEU A 27 -11.17 -3.41 3.00
CA LEU A 27 -12.17 -4.20 3.75
C LEU A 27 -11.46 -5.05 4.79
N TYR A 28 -12.03 -5.10 5.98
CA TYR A 28 -11.52 -5.92 7.07
C TYR A 28 -12.69 -6.47 7.89
N PRO A 29 -12.43 -7.44 8.80
CA PRO A 29 -13.54 -8.12 9.48
C PRO A 29 -14.53 -7.21 10.22
N GLU A 30 -14.05 -6.09 10.77
CA GLU A 30 -14.90 -5.18 11.54
C GLU A 30 -15.45 -4.00 10.73
N GLY A 31 -15.11 -3.89 9.44
CA GLY A 31 -15.60 -2.76 8.66
C GLY A 31 -14.76 -2.45 7.43
N MET A 32 -14.70 -1.15 7.09
CA MET A 32 -13.94 -0.69 5.93
C MET A 32 -13.35 0.69 6.21
N ALA A 33 -12.27 1.00 5.50
CA ALA A 33 -11.63 2.31 5.55
C ALA A 33 -11.54 2.88 4.15
N LYS A 34 -12.03 4.11 3.93
CA LYS A 34 -11.93 4.78 2.63
C LYS A 34 -10.49 5.18 2.35
N LEU A 35 -10.11 5.11 1.09
CA LEU A 35 -8.77 5.41 0.64
C LEU A 35 -8.78 6.63 -0.29
N ASN A 36 -7.77 7.47 -0.17
CA ASN A 36 -7.55 8.54 -1.15
C ASN A 36 -6.75 7.99 -2.34
N GLU A 37 -6.56 8.81 -3.37
CA GLU A 37 -5.88 8.38 -4.58
C GLU A 37 -4.45 7.92 -4.34
N THR A 38 -3.73 8.58 -3.45
CA THR A 38 -2.36 8.21 -3.10
C THR A 38 -2.31 6.84 -2.46
N ALA A 39 -3.22 6.59 -1.52
CA ALA A 39 -3.29 5.29 -0.85
C ALA A 39 -3.61 4.17 -1.84
N VAL A 40 -4.53 4.40 -2.77
CA VAL A 40 -4.87 3.43 -3.80
C VAL A 40 -3.66 3.11 -4.67
N ALA A 41 -2.94 4.15 -5.12
CA ALA A 41 -1.76 3.96 -5.98
C ALA A 41 -0.70 3.08 -5.31
N ILE A 42 -0.50 3.25 -4.01
CA ILE A 42 0.46 2.45 -3.27
C ILE A 42 -0.05 1.03 -3.05
N LEU A 43 -1.27 0.89 -2.56
CA LEU A 43 -1.82 -0.41 -2.20
C LEU A 43 -2.09 -1.32 -3.41
N GLU A 44 -2.31 -0.76 -4.60
CA GLU A 44 -2.40 -1.53 -5.82
C GLU A 44 -1.14 -2.36 -6.10
N LEU A 45 0.00 -1.90 -5.60
CA LEU A 45 1.28 -2.55 -5.83
C LEU A 45 1.67 -3.51 -4.70
N VAL A 46 0.86 -3.61 -3.66
CA VAL A 46 1.09 -4.52 -2.54
C VAL A 46 0.52 -5.89 -2.91
N ASP A 47 1.39 -6.74 -3.45
CA ASP A 47 0.99 -8.03 -4.01
C ASP A 47 1.65 -9.23 -3.30
N GLY A 48 2.44 -8.97 -2.27
CA GLY A 48 3.15 -10.04 -1.56
C GLY A 48 4.36 -10.59 -2.30
N LYS A 49 4.73 -9.96 -3.42
CA LYS A 49 5.83 -10.44 -4.28
C LYS A 49 6.92 -9.41 -4.48
N GLN A 50 6.56 -8.15 -4.70
CA GLN A 50 7.56 -7.11 -4.91
C GLN A 50 7.88 -6.40 -3.59
N ASP A 51 9.13 -5.97 -3.48
CA ASP A 51 9.59 -5.28 -2.28
C ASP A 51 9.29 -3.78 -2.33
N VAL A 52 9.60 -3.08 -1.24
CA VAL A 52 9.37 -1.64 -1.14
C VAL A 52 10.15 -0.88 -2.21
N ALA A 53 11.39 -1.29 -2.50
CA ALA A 53 12.19 -0.63 -3.54
C ALA A 53 11.50 -0.68 -4.90
N ALA A 54 10.91 -1.83 -5.27
CA ALA A 54 10.20 -1.98 -6.53
C ALA A 54 8.93 -1.12 -6.57
N ILE A 55 8.21 -1.06 -5.45
CA ILE A 55 7.01 -0.22 -5.34
C ILE A 55 7.38 1.26 -5.51
N VAL A 56 8.43 1.72 -4.83
CA VAL A 56 8.91 3.09 -4.94
C VAL A 56 9.32 3.41 -6.37
N ALA A 57 10.06 2.50 -7.02
CA ALA A 57 10.52 2.71 -8.39
C ALA A 57 9.36 2.87 -9.36
N THR A 58 8.31 2.05 -9.21
CA THR A 58 7.11 2.14 -10.04
C THR A 58 6.41 3.49 -9.86
N LEU A 59 6.27 3.92 -8.61
CA LEU A 59 5.57 5.17 -8.29
C LEU A 59 6.39 6.40 -8.68
N ASP A 60 7.72 6.35 -8.52
CA ASP A 60 8.59 7.44 -9.00
C ASP A 60 8.46 7.62 -10.50
N ALA A 61 8.38 6.53 -11.26
CA ALA A 61 8.20 6.59 -12.71
C ALA A 61 6.82 7.14 -13.09
N ARG A 62 5.80 6.85 -12.29
CA ARG A 62 4.43 7.31 -12.53
C ARG A 62 4.24 8.78 -12.15
N PHE A 63 4.92 9.25 -11.10
CA PHE A 63 4.77 10.59 -10.54
C PHE A 63 6.09 11.37 -10.65
N LEU A 64 6.60 11.51 -11.87
CA LEU A 64 7.90 12.15 -12.10
C LEU A 64 7.99 13.57 -11.57
N ASP A 65 6.88 14.31 -11.60
CA ASP A 65 6.85 15.71 -11.16
C ASP A 65 6.87 15.87 -9.64
N ALA A 66 6.71 14.77 -8.91
CA ALA A 66 6.69 14.85 -7.45
C ALA A 66 8.07 14.95 -6.81
N GLY A 67 9.14 14.80 -7.58
CA GLY A 67 10.50 14.95 -7.07
C GLY A 67 10.99 13.78 -6.22
N GLY A 68 10.31 12.64 -6.30
CA GLY A 68 10.61 11.46 -5.51
C GLY A 68 9.53 11.20 -4.47
N VAL A 69 9.05 9.97 -4.41
CA VAL A 69 7.94 9.60 -3.52
C VAL A 69 8.36 8.57 -2.45
N GLY A 70 9.64 8.22 -2.39
CA GLY A 70 10.11 7.14 -1.51
C GLY A 70 9.74 7.32 -0.06
N ASP A 71 9.96 8.51 0.49
CA ASP A 71 9.65 8.78 1.91
C ASP A 71 8.15 8.73 2.16
N ASP A 72 7.35 9.28 1.25
CA ASP A 72 5.89 9.25 1.38
C ASP A 72 5.34 7.84 1.30
N VAL A 73 5.88 7.02 0.39
CA VAL A 73 5.48 5.62 0.25
C VAL A 73 5.80 4.85 1.53
N LYS A 74 7.00 5.01 2.05
CA LYS A 74 7.42 4.31 3.27
C LYS A 74 6.59 4.74 4.48
N GLU A 75 6.30 6.03 4.60
CA GLU A 75 5.46 6.55 5.67
C GLU A 75 4.05 5.97 5.59
N PHE A 76 3.47 5.92 4.39
CA PHE A 76 2.16 5.34 4.19
C PHE A 76 2.15 3.83 4.54
N LEU A 77 3.15 3.09 4.07
CA LEU A 77 3.24 1.65 4.34
C LEU A 77 3.40 1.39 5.84
N GLN A 78 4.19 2.22 6.53
CA GLN A 78 4.33 2.09 7.98
C GLN A 78 2.99 2.31 8.68
N SER A 79 2.23 3.31 8.24
CA SER A 79 0.89 3.57 8.77
C SER A 79 -0.05 2.39 8.51
N ALA A 80 0.00 1.80 7.32
CA ALA A 80 -0.82 0.65 6.98
C ALA A 80 -0.48 -0.58 7.84
N ILE A 81 0.80 -0.75 8.19
CA ILE A 81 1.23 -1.80 9.12
C ILE A 81 0.62 -1.54 10.50
N GLU A 82 0.68 -0.30 10.98
CA GLU A 82 0.14 0.08 12.29
C GLU A 82 -1.38 -0.12 12.34
N GLN A 83 -2.07 0.11 11.21
CA GLN A 83 -3.51 -0.15 11.09
C GLN A 83 -3.83 -1.64 10.96
N LYS A 84 -2.81 -2.47 10.82
CA LYS A 84 -2.94 -3.93 10.65
C LYS A 84 -3.51 -4.35 9.30
N TRP A 85 -3.50 -3.46 8.32
CA TRP A 85 -3.96 -3.77 6.96
C TRP A 85 -2.99 -4.68 6.23
N ILE A 86 -1.69 -4.44 6.42
CA ILE A 86 -0.62 -5.16 5.73
C ILE A 86 0.43 -5.65 6.73
N GLN A 87 1.26 -6.53 6.26
CA GLN A 87 2.44 -6.98 6.98
C GLN A 87 3.58 -7.08 6.00
N CYS A 88 4.80 -7.00 6.49
CA CYS A 88 5.99 -7.10 5.65
C CYS A 88 6.79 -8.32 6.04
N ARG A 89 7.37 -8.99 5.05
CA ARG A 89 8.30 -10.08 5.30
C ARG A 89 9.64 -9.73 4.68
N GLU A 90 10.69 -10.30 5.22
CA GLU A 90 12.01 -10.16 4.63
C GLU A 90 12.19 -11.22 3.56
N PRO A 91 12.94 -10.93 2.47
CA PRO A 91 13.20 -11.92 1.45
C PRO A 91 14.07 -13.05 2.01
N GLU A 92 13.86 -14.22 1.48
CA GLU A 92 14.67 -15.39 1.85
C GLU A 92 16.06 -15.34 1.23
#